data_187cf5d525f077cad9dbeb15f46641c6
#
_entry.id   187cf5d525f077cad9dbeb15f46641c6
#
_cell.length_a   1.000
_cell.length_b   1.000
_cell.length_c   1.000
_cell.angle_alpha   90.00
_cell.angle_beta   90.00
_cell.angle_gamma   90.00
#
_symmetry.space_group_name_H-M   'P 1'
#
loop_
_entity.id
_entity.type
_entity.pdbx_description
1 polymer ?
#
loop_
_entity_poly.entity_id
_entity_poly.type
_entity_poly.pdbx_seq_one_letter_code
_entity_poly.pdbx_strand_id
1 'polypeptide(L)'
;MTMRIKILTLFPEMFLPVLGRSITGRAIERGILSIEPIDIRAYTKNKHNRCDDYPYGGGAGLVMTPQPIYDCFRAAVQDFPARHILLSPRGKTLTQQRARELAQEENLIFLCGHYEGVDQRAVDEWIDEEISIGDYVLTGGELAAMVVIDCLSRHIPGVLGSGESAQEESFSDGLLEYPQYTRPALYEGREVPEVLLSGHDANIRTWRRERSLDITRERRPELLERAPLTQQDRVYLGWEEMPPKRPRRKKKRPQEGESSQNLPENP
;
A
#
# COMPACT_ATOMS: atom_id res chain seq x y z
N MET A 1 -14.38 4.74 12.87
CA MET A 1 -13.52 4.12 13.89
C MET A 1 -12.15 4.75 13.74
N THR A 2 -11.46 5.12 14.81
CA THR A 2 -10.13 5.77 14.76
C THR A 2 -9.07 4.69 14.83
N MET A 3 -8.19 4.58 13.82
CA MET A 3 -7.00 3.75 13.92
C MET A 3 -5.99 4.39 14.88
N ARG A 4 -5.51 3.64 15.86
CA ARG A 4 -4.58 4.15 16.87
C ARG A 4 -3.23 3.46 16.74
N ILE A 5 -2.16 4.22 16.65
CA ILE A 5 -0.78 3.75 16.46
C ILE A 5 0.09 4.29 17.57
N LYS A 6 0.71 3.40 18.35
CA LYS A 6 1.78 3.72 19.27
C LYS A 6 3.13 3.37 18.65
N ILE A 7 4.14 4.18 18.89
CA ILE A 7 5.48 3.99 18.32
C ILE A 7 6.50 4.06 19.43
N LEU A 8 7.07 2.93 19.80
CA LEU A 8 8.14 2.83 20.78
C LEU A 8 9.47 3.14 20.10
N THR A 9 10.12 4.22 20.49
CA THR A 9 11.29 4.76 19.80
C THR A 9 12.24 5.45 20.76
N LEU A 10 13.48 5.66 20.35
CA LEU A 10 14.44 6.53 21.05
C LEU A 10 14.33 8.00 20.61
N PHE A 11 13.56 8.32 19.54
CA PHE A 11 13.48 9.64 18.91
C PHE A 11 12.03 10.03 18.60
N PRO A 12 11.17 10.21 19.62
CA PRO A 12 9.75 10.50 19.41
C PRO A 12 9.50 11.79 18.63
N GLU A 13 10.41 12.76 18.71
CA GLU A 13 10.33 14.04 18.02
C GLU A 13 10.42 13.94 16.48
N MET A 14 10.88 12.82 15.94
CA MET A 14 10.98 12.61 14.48
C MET A 14 9.61 12.48 13.79
N PHE A 15 8.56 12.04 14.47
CA PHE A 15 7.33 11.56 13.84
C PHE A 15 6.35 12.67 13.48
N LEU A 16 5.93 13.48 14.44
CA LEU A 16 4.90 14.49 14.22
C LEU A 16 5.26 15.59 13.21
N PRO A 17 6.52 16.03 13.08
CA PRO A 17 6.92 16.97 12.03
C PRO A 17 6.67 16.44 10.62
N VAL A 18 6.70 15.12 10.41
CA VAL A 18 6.45 14.45 9.13
C VAL A 18 5.00 14.01 9.01
N LEU A 19 4.55 13.11 9.88
CA LEU A 19 3.22 12.50 9.83
C LEU A 19 2.09 13.47 10.19
N GLY A 20 2.35 14.53 10.93
CA GLY A 20 1.40 15.60 11.25
C GLY A 20 1.17 16.60 10.11
N ARG A 21 1.58 16.29 8.88
CA ARG A 21 1.43 17.17 7.71
C ARG A 21 0.68 16.47 6.58
N SER A 22 0.26 17.28 5.59
CA SER A 22 -0.37 16.78 4.34
C SER A 22 -1.60 15.89 4.63
N ILE A 23 -1.67 14.73 3.99
CA ILE A 23 -2.80 13.79 4.05
C ILE A 23 -2.91 13.13 5.42
N THR A 24 -1.79 12.62 5.96
CA THR A 24 -1.73 11.99 7.29
C THR A 24 -2.07 12.99 8.40
N GLY A 25 -1.56 14.23 8.33
CA GLY A 25 -1.89 15.29 9.27
C GLY A 25 -3.38 15.62 9.29
N ARG A 26 -4.02 15.74 8.11
CA ARG A 26 -5.48 15.94 8.03
C ARG A 26 -6.28 14.76 8.57
N ALA A 27 -5.78 13.53 8.41
CA ALA A 27 -6.41 12.35 8.99
C ALA A 27 -6.34 12.36 10.52
N ILE A 28 -5.23 12.84 11.10
CA ILE A 28 -5.07 13.04 12.54
C ILE A 28 -6.02 14.14 13.04
N GLU A 29 -6.05 15.31 12.40
CA GLU A 29 -6.94 16.44 12.75
C GLU A 29 -8.42 16.02 12.71
N ARG A 30 -8.80 15.14 11.80
CA ARG A 30 -10.17 14.60 11.66
C ARG A 30 -10.46 13.43 12.59
N GLY A 31 -9.51 12.98 13.41
CA GLY A 31 -9.66 11.86 14.32
C GLY A 31 -9.79 10.49 13.64
N ILE A 32 -9.40 10.37 12.37
CA ILE A 32 -9.37 9.09 11.65
C ILE A 32 -8.14 8.28 12.04
N LEU A 33 -7.02 8.96 12.28
CA LEU A 33 -5.74 8.40 12.69
C LEU A 33 -5.27 9.05 13.97
N SER A 34 -4.72 8.25 14.89
CA SER A 34 -4.05 8.75 16.09
C SER A 34 -2.65 8.16 16.15
N ILE A 35 -1.64 9.02 16.30
CA ILE A 35 -0.22 8.61 16.35
C ILE A 35 0.37 9.10 17.66
N GLU A 36 0.89 8.18 18.46
CA GLU A 36 1.49 8.43 19.76
C GLU A 36 2.93 7.87 19.81
N PRO A 37 3.94 8.69 19.53
CA PRO A 37 5.34 8.32 19.77
C PRO A 37 5.64 8.29 21.27
N ILE A 38 6.27 7.19 21.73
CA ILE A 38 6.59 6.93 23.13
C ILE A 38 8.11 6.79 23.26
N ASP A 39 8.73 7.60 24.11
CA ASP A 39 10.16 7.54 24.37
C ASP A 39 10.50 6.34 25.26
N ILE A 40 11.24 5.37 24.70
CA ILE A 40 11.74 4.19 25.41
C ILE A 40 12.68 4.60 26.57
N ARG A 41 13.41 5.73 26.43
CA ARG A 41 14.32 6.22 27.48
C ARG A 41 13.60 6.57 28.77
N ALA A 42 12.33 6.94 28.72
CA ALA A 42 11.53 7.24 29.90
C ALA A 42 11.32 6.00 30.81
N TYR A 43 11.56 4.80 30.28
CA TYR A 43 11.35 3.53 31.00
C TYR A 43 12.64 2.87 31.47
N THR A 44 13.83 3.46 31.16
CA THR A 44 15.10 2.89 31.63
C THR A 44 15.30 3.12 33.13
N LYS A 45 15.82 2.09 33.78
CA LYS A 45 16.27 2.16 35.18
C LYS A 45 17.75 2.59 35.33
N ASN A 46 18.39 2.81 34.17
CA ASN A 46 19.78 3.29 34.16
C ASN A 46 19.85 4.76 34.54
N LYS A 47 20.69 5.11 35.53
CA LYS A 47 20.86 6.50 36.01
C LYS A 47 21.34 7.52 34.97
N HIS A 48 21.87 7.05 33.85
CA HIS A 48 22.32 7.86 32.72
C HIS A 48 21.38 7.77 31.51
N ASN A 49 20.17 7.25 31.67
CA ASN A 49 19.16 7.04 30.63
C ASN A 49 19.66 6.21 29.43
N ARG A 50 20.62 5.30 29.66
CA ARG A 50 21.08 4.37 28.62
C ARG A 50 20.07 3.29 28.38
N CYS A 51 19.84 3.00 27.09
CA CYS A 51 18.97 1.91 26.61
C CYS A 51 19.76 0.88 25.81
N ASP A 52 21.09 0.93 25.85
CA ASP A 52 22.01 0.13 25.03
C ASP A 52 23.14 -0.42 25.87
N ASP A 53 23.72 -1.55 25.41
CA ASP A 53 24.90 -2.18 25.98
C ASP A 53 25.62 -3.01 24.92
N TYR A 54 26.84 -3.49 25.22
CA TYR A 54 27.63 -4.33 24.32
C TYR A 54 26.97 -5.70 24.11
N PRO A 55 27.03 -6.22 22.87
CA PRO A 55 26.46 -7.56 22.60
C PRO A 55 27.28 -8.66 23.27
N TYR A 56 26.58 -9.68 23.78
CA TYR A 56 27.25 -10.93 24.15
C TYR A 56 27.92 -11.58 22.94
N GLY A 57 29.05 -12.19 23.13
CA GLY A 57 29.84 -12.78 22.06
C GLY A 57 30.79 -11.80 21.35
N GLY A 58 30.79 -10.54 21.74
CA GLY A 58 31.62 -9.48 21.15
C GLY A 58 31.02 -8.96 19.83
N GLY A 59 31.76 -8.11 19.15
CA GLY A 59 31.34 -7.42 17.93
C GLY A 59 31.43 -5.92 18.06
N ALA A 60 31.25 -5.23 16.93
CA ALA A 60 31.16 -3.76 16.90
C ALA A 60 29.75 -3.30 17.28
N GLY A 61 29.64 -2.08 17.81
CA GLY A 61 28.37 -1.44 18.09
C GLY A 61 27.74 -1.85 19.43
N LEU A 62 26.49 -1.46 19.60
CA LEU A 62 25.70 -1.64 20.82
C LEU A 62 24.35 -2.27 20.45
N VAL A 63 23.66 -2.88 21.41
CA VAL A 63 22.34 -3.50 21.24
C VAL A 63 21.39 -2.86 22.24
N MET A 64 20.15 -2.59 21.82
CA MET A 64 19.11 -2.09 22.71
C MET A 64 18.81 -3.13 23.79
N THR A 65 18.94 -2.71 25.05
CA THR A 65 18.76 -3.58 26.22
C THR A 65 17.29 -3.94 26.43
N PRO A 66 16.98 -5.15 26.96
CA PRO A 66 15.58 -5.60 27.07
C PRO A 66 14.77 -4.84 28.13
N GLN A 67 15.38 -4.39 29.24
CA GLN A 67 14.63 -3.83 30.36
C GLN A 67 13.76 -2.61 29.99
N PRO A 68 14.29 -1.54 29.35
CA PRO A 68 13.44 -0.41 29.00
C PRO A 68 12.37 -0.74 27.94
N ILE A 69 12.65 -1.70 27.05
CA ILE A 69 11.68 -2.16 26.07
C ILE A 69 10.53 -2.91 26.73
N TYR A 70 10.83 -3.84 27.65
CA TYR A 70 9.80 -4.58 28.41
C TYR A 70 8.91 -3.63 29.22
N ASP A 71 9.50 -2.68 29.94
CA ASP A 71 8.71 -1.77 30.77
C ASP A 71 7.88 -0.79 29.90
N CYS A 72 8.42 -0.35 28.76
CA CYS A 72 7.70 0.46 27.78
C CYS A 72 6.52 -0.32 27.17
N PHE A 73 6.73 -1.57 26.73
CA PHE A 73 5.64 -2.41 26.21
C PHE A 73 4.55 -2.65 27.25
N ARG A 74 4.91 -3.01 28.48
CA ARG A 74 3.93 -3.21 29.56
C ARG A 74 3.03 -2.00 29.77
N ALA A 75 3.60 -0.79 29.68
CA ALA A 75 2.81 0.43 29.76
C ALA A 75 1.99 0.68 28.50
N ALA A 76 2.57 0.41 27.31
CA ALA A 76 1.91 0.67 26.03
C ALA A 76 0.70 -0.23 25.78
N VAL A 77 0.74 -1.50 26.21
CA VAL A 77 -0.35 -2.48 25.99
C VAL A 77 -1.47 -2.40 27.00
N GLN A 78 -1.31 -1.64 28.09
CA GLN A 78 -2.34 -1.53 29.12
C GLN A 78 -3.62 -0.96 28.50
N ASP A 79 -4.72 -1.77 28.51
CA ASP A 79 -6.00 -1.46 27.86
C ASP A 79 -5.90 -1.10 26.36
N PHE A 80 -4.85 -1.63 25.68
CA PHE A 80 -4.56 -1.35 24.29
C PHE A 80 -4.19 -2.66 23.55
N PRO A 81 -5.15 -3.55 23.27
CA PRO A 81 -4.88 -4.72 22.45
C PRO A 81 -4.46 -4.29 21.03
N ALA A 82 -3.29 -4.70 20.60
CA ALA A 82 -2.70 -4.25 19.33
C ALA A 82 -1.85 -5.37 18.72
N ARG A 83 -1.60 -5.27 17.41
CA ARG A 83 -0.54 -6.02 16.76
C ARG A 83 0.79 -5.30 16.97
N HIS A 84 1.82 -6.04 17.35
CA HIS A 84 3.16 -5.51 17.63
C HIS A 84 4.10 -5.80 16.48
N ILE A 85 4.72 -4.76 15.94
CA ILE A 85 5.54 -4.83 14.74
C ILE A 85 6.92 -4.25 15.01
N LEU A 86 7.97 -5.03 14.74
CA LEU A 86 9.35 -4.55 14.72
C LEU A 86 9.75 -4.17 13.29
N LEU A 87 10.30 -2.97 13.09
CA LEU A 87 10.91 -2.57 11.83
C LEU A 87 12.34 -3.12 11.78
N SER A 88 12.58 -4.06 10.86
CA SER A 88 13.85 -4.79 10.79
C SER A 88 14.14 -5.24 9.37
N PRO A 89 15.40 -5.19 8.88
CA PRO A 89 15.79 -5.77 7.60
C PRO A 89 15.54 -7.29 7.49
N ARG A 90 15.40 -7.99 8.63
CA ARG A 90 15.09 -9.43 8.69
C ARG A 90 13.64 -9.75 8.42
N GLY A 91 12.76 -8.74 8.50
CA GLY A 91 11.32 -8.89 8.31
C GLY A 91 10.93 -9.18 6.87
N LYS A 92 9.68 -9.59 6.67
CA LYS A 92 9.08 -9.68 5.33
C LYS A 92 8.97 -8.28 4.72
N THR A 93 9.32 -8.17 3.44
CA THR A 93 9.21 -6.90 2.72
C THR A 93 7.76 -6.43 2.65
N LEU A 94 7.52 -5.18 3.02
CA LEU A 94 6.22 -4.52 2.92
C LEU A 94 5.71 -4.60 1.47
N THR A 95 4.46 -4.99 1.32
CA THR A 95 3.73 -4.96 0.05
C THR A 95 2.47 -4.14 0.20
N GLN A 96 1.88 -3.70 -0.91
CA GLN A 96 0.59 -3.00 -0.92
C GLN A 96 -0.53 -3.86 -0.31
N GLN A 97 -0.48 -5.17 -0.53
CA GLN A 97 -1.41 -6.11 0.11
C GLN A 97 -1.25 -6.10 1.63
N ARG A 98 0.00 -6.19 2.14
CA ARG A 98 0.24 -6.17 3.58
C ARG A 98 -0.18 -4.85 4.23
N ALA A 99 0.04 -3.72 3.54
CA ALA A 99 -0.43 -2.42 4.00
C ALA A 99 -1.97 -2.37 4.12
N ARG A 100 -2.71 -2.96 3.17
CA ARG A 100 -4.18 -3.08 3.24
C ARG A 100 -4.64 -3.94 4.41
N GLU A 101 -3.94 -5.04 4.69
CA GLU A 101 -4.25 -5.91 5.84
C GLU A 101 -4.02 -5.17 7.15
N LEU A 102 -2.89 -4.48 7.31
CA LEU A 102 -2.59 -3.67 8.49
C LEU A 102 -3.59 -2.51 8.68
N ALA A 103 -4.11 -1.95 7.60
CA ALA A 103 -5.12 -0.90 7.66
C ALA A 103 -6.50 -1.38 8.19
N GLN A 104 -6.72 -2.69 8.35
CA GLN A 104 -7.92 -3.25 8.98
C GLN A 104 -7.78 -3.42 10.50
N GLU A 105 -6.57 -3.32 11.04
CA GLU A 105 -6.33 -3.38 12.48
C GLU A 105 -6.85 -2.10 13.16
N GLU A 106 -7.40 -2.22 14.36
CA GLU A 106 -7.80 -1.06 15.14
C GLU A 106 -6.60 -0.35 15.79
N ASN A 107 -5.63 -1.14 16.25
CA ASN A 107 -4.49 -0.66 16.98
C ASN A 107 -3.21 -1.34 16.51
N LEU A 108 -2.14 -0.57 16.39
CA LEU A 108 -0.80 -1.05 16.10
C LEU A 108 0.20 -0.50 17.12
N ILE A 109 1.21 -1.30 17.46
CA ILE A 109 2.39 -0.85 18.17
C ILE A 109 3.61 -1.13 17.31
N PHE A 110 4.35 -0.10 16.93
CA PHE A 110 5.64 -0.23 16.26
C PHE A 110 6.78 -0.13 17.25
N LEU A 111 7.75 -1.03 17.15
CA LEU A 111 9.04 -0.91 17.81
C LEU A 111 10.08 -0.48 16.76
N CYS A 112 10.72 0.66 16.99
CA CYS A 112 11.81 1.15 16.18
C CYS A 112 13.13 0.70 16.81
N GLY A 113 13.80 -0.26 16.18
CA GLY A 113 15.15 -0.68 16.57
C GLY A 113 16.19 0.39 16.22
N HIS A 114 17.27 0.40 16.97
CA HIS A 114 18.43 1.27 16.77
C HIS A 114 19.73 0.50 17.03
N TYR A 115 20.87 1.11 16.75
CA TYR A 115 22.20 0.50 16.89
C TYR A 115 22.34 -0.78 16.03
N GLU A 116 22.90 -1.87 16.60
CA GLU A 116 23.02 -3.17 15.92
C GLU A 116 21.72 -4.00 16.00
N GLY A 117 20.72 -3.50 16.74
CA GLY A 117 19.40 -4.13 16.86
C GLY A 117 18.86 -4.13 18.28
N VAL A 118 17.85 -4.96 18.49
CA VAL A 118 17.10 -5.13 19.72
C VAL A 118 17.47 -6.46 20.36
N ASP A 119 17.62 -6.51 21.67
CA ASP A 119 17.82 -7.76 22.41
C ASP A 119 16.74 -8.78 22.04
N GLN A 120 17.17 -9.97 21.59
CA GLN A 120 16.28 -10.99 21.04
C GLN A 120 15.18 -11.42 22.03
N ARG A 121 15.45 -11.39 23.34
CA ARG A 121 14.43 -11.72 24.35
C ARG A 121 13.24 -10.75 24.32
N ALA A 122 13.49 -9.47 24.01
CA ALA A 122 12.39 -8.51 23.84
C ALA A 122 11.61 -8.74 22.54
N VAL A 123 12.29 -9.15 21.48
CA VAL A 123 11.63 -9.54 20.21
C VAL A 123 10.76 -10.76 20.41
N ASP A 124 11.30 -11.83 21.01
CA ASP A 124 10.59 -13.09 21.24
C ASP A 124 9.36 -12.94 22.13
N GLU A 125 9.40 -12.04 23.10
CA GLU A 125 8.29 -11.82 24.05
C GLU A 125 7.18 -10.92 23.49
N TRP A 126 7.55 -9.87 22.73
CA TRP A 126 6.61 -8.80 22.43
C TRP A 126 6.21 -8.69 20.96
N ILE A 127 6.99 -9.21 20.02
CA ILE A 127 6.80 -8.93 18.60
C ILE A 127 6.03 -10.04 17.91
N ASP A 128 4.91 -9.68 17.27
CA ASP A 128 4.10 -10.59 16.44
C ASP A 128 4.68 -10.73 15.04
N GLU A 129 5.32 -9.67 14.52
CA GLU A 129 5.80 -9.62 13.15
C GLU A 129 6.99 -8.67 12.97
N GLU A 130 7.98 -9.07 12.16
CA GLU A 130 9.01 -8.17 11.67
C GLU A 130 8.68 -7.73 10.23
N ILE A 131 8.77 -6.41 9.96
CA ILE A 131 8.53 -5.84 8.63
C ILE A 131 9.79 -5.12 8.14
N SER A 132 10.21 -5.42 6.92
CA SER A 132 11.23 -4.72 6.15
C SER A 132 10.59 -3.77 5.13
N ILE A 133 11.22 -2.65 4.83
CA ILE A 133 10.82 -1.76 3.74
C ILE A 133 11.68 -1.92 2.48
N GLY A 134 12.59 -2.88 2.46
CA GLY A 134 13.48 -3.18 1.32
C GLY A 134 14.85 -3.72 1.76
N ASP A 135 15.63 -4.16 0.80
CA ASP A 135 16.93 -4.80 1.01
C ASP A 135 18.05 -3.75 1.17
N TYR A 136 17.94 -2.93 2.20
CA TYR A 136 18.93 -1.94 2.59
C TYR A 136 18.84 -1.66 4.10
N VAL A 137 19.92 -1.14 4.67
CA VAL A 137 20.03 -0.87 6.11
C VAL A 137 19.92 0.63 6.37
N LEU A 138 19.10 0.99 7.35
CA LEU A 138 18.95 2.35 7.87
C LEU A 138 19.64 2.47 9.24
N THR A 139 19.80 3.70 9.71
CA THR A 139 20.38 3.97 11.04
C THR A 139 19.44 3.63 12.22
N GLY A 140 18.14 3.46 11.93
CA GLY A 140 17.10 3.12 12.91
C GLY A 140 15.78 2.78 12.24
N GLY A 141 14.82 2.33 13.04
CA GLY A 141 13.49 1.92 12.55
C GLY A 141 12.51 3.08 12.31
N GLU A 142 12.85 4.31 12.69
CA GLU A 142 11.94 5.46 12.69
C GLU A 142 11.45 5.80 11.27
N LEU A 143 12.36 5.90 10.29
CA LEU A 143 11.99 6.17 8.91
C LEU A 143 11.17 5.02 8.31
N ALA A 144 11.53 3.78 8.63
CA ALA A 144 10.77 2.61 8.19
C ALA A 144 9.34 2.63 8.76
N ALA A 145 9.17 2.97 10.05
CA ALA A 145 7.86 3.12 10.67
C ALA A 145 7.02 4.19 9.96
N MET A 146 7.62 5.35 9.65
CA MET A 146 6.92 6.41 8.92
C MET A 146 6.47 5.97 7.53
N VAL A 147 7.30 5.21 6.79
CA VAL A 147 6.94 4.65 5.47
C VAL A 147 5.78 3.67 5.60
N VAL A 148 5.81 2.76 6.57
CA VAL A 148 4.73 1.79 6.79
C VAL A 148 3.43 2.51 7.17
N ILE A 149 3.49 3.49 8.07
CA ILE A 149 2.33 4.29 8.53
C ILE A 149 1.73 5.09 7.36
N ASP A 150 2.54 5.76 6.56
CA ASP A 150 2.06 6.49 5.38
C ASP A 150 1.37 5.53 4.40
N CYS A 151 2.03 4.41 4.07
CA CYS A 151 1.51 3.41 3.15
C CYS A 151 0.16 2.83 3.61
N LEU A 152 0.04 2.38 4.86
CA LEU A 152 -1.20 1.80 5.38
C LEU A 152 -2.32 2.85 5.53
N SER A 153 -1.99 4.09 5.92
CA SER A 153 -2.99 5.13 6.15
C SER A 153 -3.79 5.47 4.89
N ARG A 154 -3.20 5.32 3.70
CA ARG A 154 -3.87 5.50 2.41
C ARG A 154 -5.04 4.53 2.18
N HIS A 155 -5.05 3.39 2.88
CA HIS A 155 -6.11 2.37 2.81
C HIS A 155 -7.18 2.52 3.89
N ILE A 156 -7.03 3.46 4.82
CA ILE A 156 -8.04 3.75 5.84
C ILE A 156 -9.16 4.59 5.21
N PRO A 157 -10.44 4.18 5.34
CA PRO A 157 -11.56 4.94 4.80
C PRO A 157 -11.57 6.39 5.29
N GLY A 158 -11.71 7.33 4.36
CA GLY A 158 -11.78 8.76 4.65
C GLY A 158 -10.43 9.49 4.77
N VAL A 159 -9.30 8.81 4.70
CA VAL A 159 -7.96 9.44 4.65
C VAL A 159 -7.74 10.09 3.28
N LEU A 160 -7.98 9.37 2.19
CA LEU A 160 -7.97 9.93 0.83
C LEU A 160 -9.34 10.50 0.48
N GLY A 161 -9.36 11.56 -0.34
CA GLY A 161 -10.59 12.27 -0.74
C GLY A 161 -11.49 11.48 -1.69
N SER A 162 -10.95 10.59 -2.50
CA SER A 162 -11.68 9.65 -3.37
C SER A 162 -11.14 8.24 -3.18
N GLY A 163 -12.02 7.29 -2.85
CA GLY A 163 -11.64 5.87 -2.73
C GLY A 163 -11.19 5.24 -4.06
N GLU A 164 -11.51 5.85 -5.19
CA GLU A 164 -11.11 5.40 -6.53
C GLU A 164 -9.63 5.64 -6.82
N SER A 165 -9.03 6.70 -6.21
CA SER A 165 -7.62 7.04 -6.42
C SER A 165 -6.67 5.91 -6.01
N ALA A 166 -6.97 5.19 -4.93
CA ALA A 166 -6.14 4.08 -4.45
C ALA A 166 -6.29 2.78 -5.26
N GLN A 167 -7.28 2.69 -6.16
CA GLN A 167 -7.55 1.49 -6.95
C GLN A 167 -6.77 1.46 -8.28
N GLU A 168 -6.42 2.61 -8.84
CA GLU A 168 -5.71 2.74 -10.11
C GLU A 168 -4.18 2.97 -9.95
N GLU A 169 -3.65 2.93 -8.73
CA GLU A 169 -2.24 3.15 -8.43
C GLU A 169 -1.37 1.92 -8.75
N SER A 170 -0.06 2.16 -8.87
CA SER A 170 0.95 1.09 -9.01
C SER A 170 0.75 -0.01 -7.98
N PHE A 171 0.88 -1.26 -8.40
CA PHE A 171 0.72 -2.49 -7.63
C PHE A 171 -0.72 -2.85 -7.23
N SER A 172 -1.72 -2.01 -7.49
CA SER A 172 -3.12 -2.31 -7.13
C SER A 172 -3.66 -3.50 -7.90
N ASP A 173 -3.32 -3.61 -9.18
CA ASP A 173 -3.65 -4.73 -10.08
C ASP A 173 -2.39 -5.51 -10.54
N GLY A 174 -1.27 -5.33 -9.83
CA GLY A 174 0.00 -6.00 -10.11
C GLY A 174 0.87 -5.32 -11.16
N LEU A 175 0.44 -4.20 -11.73
CA LEU A 175 1.20 -3.42 -12.72
C LEU A 175 1.71 -2.10 -12.13
N LEU A 176 2.62 -1.45 -12.85
CA LEU A 176 2.94 -0.05 -12.64
C LEU A 176 1.86 0.84 -13.27
N GLU A 177 1.61 1.99 -12.66
CA GLU A 177 0.67 2.99 -13.17
C GLU A 177 1.15 3.58 -14.49
N TYR A 178 0.18 3.96 -15.33
CA TYR A 178 0.40 4.68 -16.59
C TYR A 178 0.89 6.11 -16.35
N PRO A 179 1.52 6.79 -17.37
CA PRO A 179 2.01 8.14 -17.20
C PRO A 179 0.86 9.15 -17.09
N GLN A 180 0.95 10.03 -16.12
CA GLN A 180 -0.01 11.08 -15.85
C GLN A 180 0.36 12.38 -16.58
N TYR A 181 -0.66 13.08 -17.09
CA TYR A 181 -0.52 14.37 -17.77
C TYR A 181 -1.48 15.39 -17.16
N THR A 182 -1.06 16.66 -17.12
CA THR A 182 -1.86 17.80 -16.69
C THR A 182 -1.76 18.96 -17.66
N ARG A 183 -2.48 20.03 -17.41
CA ARG A 183 -2.46 21.27 -18.22
C ARG A 183 -1.12 22.02 -18.09
N PRO A 184 -0.68 22.68 -19.14
CA PRO A 184 -1.30 22.84 -20.47
C PRO A 184 -1.09 21.61 -21.38
N ALA A 185 -1.89 21.49 -22.46
CA ALA A 185 -1.80 20.37 -23.41
C ALA A 185 -0.52 20.35 -24.23
N LEU A 186 0.12 21.50 -24.43
CA LEU A 186 1.45 21.65 -25.04
C LEU A 186 2.37 22.39 -24.08
N TYR A 187 3.51 21.79 -23.74
CA TYR A 187 4.52 22.40 -22.88
C TYR A 187 5.93 22.11 -23.42
N GLU A 188 6.70 23.16 -23.74
CA GLU A 188 8.06 23.07 -24.29
C GLU A 188 8.17 22.10 -25.50
N GLY A 189 7.21 22.17 -26.43
CA GLY A 189 7.17 21.35 -27.64
C GLY A 189 6.74 19.88 -27.40
N ARG A 190 6.33 19.52 -26.18
CA ARG A 190 5.82 18.19 -25.84
C ARG A 190 4.30 18.23 -25.65
N GLU A 191 3.60 17.38 -26.36
CA GLU A 191 2.14 17.31 -26.37
C GLU A 191 1.61 16.22 -25.45
N VAL A 192 0.43 16.47 -24.87
CA VAL A 192 -0.38 15.43 -24.24
C VAL A 192 -0.93 14.50 -25.32
N PRO A 193 -0.90 13.16 -25.15
CA PRO A 193 -1.50 12.23 -26.11
C PRO A 193 -2.95 12.58 -26.46
N GLU A 194 -3.25 12.65 -27.75
CA GLU A 194 -4.58 13.03 -28.27
C GLU A 194 -5.73 12.22 -27.66
N VAL A 195 -5.51 10.92 -27.43
CA VAL A 195 -6.51 10.04 -26.82
C VAL A 195 -7.00 10.55 -25.45
N LEU A 196 -6.13 11.19 -24.66
CA LEU A 196 -6.46 11.75 -23.35
C LEU A 196 -7.29 13.04 -23.47
N LEU A 197 -7.25 13.71 -24.62
CA LEU A 197 -8.01 14.93 -24.91
C LEU A 197 -9.35 14.62 -25.59
N SER A 198 -9.58 13.39 -26.04
CA SER A 198 -10.73 12.99 -26.86
C SER A 198 -12.06 12.91 -26.11
N GLY A 199 -12.04 12.77 -24.78
CA GLY A 199 -13.25 12.52 -23.97
C GLY A 199 -13.86 11.12 -24.13
N HIS A 200 -13.22 10.20 -24.87
CA HIS A 200 -13.70 8.84 -25.07
C HIS A 200 -13.20 7.90 -23.99
N ASP A 201 -13.95 7.72 -22.93
CA ASP A 201 -13.57 6.91 -21.74
C ASP A 201 -13.04 5.50 -22.08
N ALA A 202 -13.66 4.81 -23.04
CA ALA A 202 -13.24 3.46 -23.43
C ALA A 202 -11.82 3.46 -24.04
N ASN A 203 -11.52 4.44 -24.91
CA ASN A 203 -10.21 4.57 -25.54
C ASN A 203 -9.17 5.02 -24.52
N ILE A 204 -9.54 5.91 -23.61
CA ILE A 204 -8.66 6.37 -22.52
C ILE A 204 -8.31 5.20 -21.60
N ARG A 205 -9.28 4.36 -21.19
CA ARG A 205 -9.01 3.17 -20.37
C ARG A 205 -8.09 2.17 -21.09
N THR A 206 -8.33 1.92 -22.39
CA THR A 206 -7.46 1.05 -23.17
C THR A 206 -6.03 1.59 -23.23
N TRP A 207 -5.88 2.87 -23.55
CA TRP A 207 -4.56 3.53 -23.61
C TRP A 207 -3.84 3.46 -22.26
N ARG A 208 -4.52 3.75 -21.15
CA ARG A 208 -3.96 3.66 -19.80
C ARG A 208 -3.46 2.24 -19.51
N ARG A 209 -4.28 1.23 -19.83
CA ARG A 209 -3.90 -0.17 -19.64
C ARG A 209 -2.67 -0.56 -20.46
N GLU A 210 -2.65 -0.21 -21.73
CA GLU A 210 -1.51 -0.45 -22.62
C GLU A 210 -0.23 0.22 -22.11
N ARG A 211 -0.32 1.48 -21.65
CA ARG A 211 0.85 2.19 -21.08
C ARG A 211 1.34 1.55 -19.77
N SER A 212 0.43 1.10 -18.91
CA SER A 212 0.80 0.34 -17.71
C SER A 212 1.56 -0.94 -18.06
N LEU A 213 1.09 -1.69 -19.06
CA LEU A 213 1.78 -2.91 -19.54
C LEU A 213 3.17 -2.59 -20.11
N ASP A 214 3.29 -1.55 -20.93
CA ASP A 214 4.58 -1.14 -21.52
C ASP A 214 5.59 -0.72 -20.46
N ILE A 215 5.19 0.15 -19.53
CA ILE A 215 6.07 0.62 -18.45
C ILE A 215 6.46 -0.54 -17.54
N THR A 216 5.52 -1.43 -17.23
CA THR A 216 5.81 -2.60 -16.40
C THR A 216 6.79 -3.54 -17.09
N ARG A 217 6.58 -3.80 -18.39
CA ARG A 217 7.50 -4.63 -19.21
C ARG A 217 8.91 -4.05 -19.25
N GLU A 218 9.02 -2.73 -19.37
CA GLU A 218 10.30 -2.03 -19.49
C GLU A 218 11.05 -1.97 -18.16
N ARG A 219 10.34 -1.66 -17.05
CA ARG A 219 10.96 -1.28 -15.77
C ARG A 219 10.92 -2.36 -14.71
N ARG A 220 9.88 -3.18 -14.71
CA ARG A 220 9.61 -4.19 -13.70
C ARG A 220 8.98 -5.45 -14.34
N PRO A 221 9.70 -6.11 -15.28
CA PRO A 221 9.16 -7.25 -16.05
C PRO A 221 8.71 -8.42 -15.15
N GLU A 222 9.31 -8.61 -13.99
CA GLU A 222 8.94 -9.64 -13.03
C GLU A 222 7.51 -9.46 -12.46
N LEU A 223 6.95 -8.26 -12.52
CA LEU A 223 5.56 -8.02 -12.11
C LEU A 223 4.58 -8.63 -13.10
N LEU A 224 4.89 -8.65 -14.41
CA LEU A 224 4.02 -9.26 -15.42
C LEU A 224 3.82 -10.75 -15.19
N GLU A 225 4.80 -11.45 -14.64
CA GLU A 225 4.72 -12.89 -14.33
C GLU A 225 3.66 -13.20 -13.27
N ARG A 226 3.34 -12.23 -12.41
CA ARG A 226 2.43 -12.35 -11.26
C ARG A 226 1.13 -11.58 -11.44
N ALA A 227 1.07 -10.65 -12.41
CA ALA A 227 -0.09 -9.81 -12.64
C ALA A 227 -1.27 -10.63 -13.20
N PRO A 228 -2.52 -10.30 -12.81
CA PRO A 228 -3.72 -10.93 -13.37
C PRO A 228 -4.00 -10.39 -14.78
N LEU A 229 -3.22 -10.84 -15.77
CA LEU A 229 -3.33 -10.40 -17.16
C LEU A 229 -4.56 -10.98 -17.82
N THR A 230 -5.35 -10.13 -18.48
CA THR A 230 -6.45 -10.51 -19.34
C THR A 230 -5.95 -11.11 -20.66
N GLN A 231 -6.83 -11.77 -21.43
CA GLN A 231 -6.48 -12.22 -22.78
C GLN A 231 -6.08 -11.06 -23.70
N GLN A 232 -6.73 -9.90 -23.56
CA GLN A 232 -6.38 -8.70 -24.33
C GLN A 232 -4.98 -8.18 -23.99
N ASP A 233 -4.59 -8.20 -22.71
CA ASP A 233 -3.24 -7.83 -22.28
C ASP A 233 -2.17 -8.75 -22.88
N ARG A 234 -2.42 -10.06 -22.91
CA ARG A 234 -1.49 -11.04 -23.47
C ARG A 234 -1.37 -10.90 -25.00
N VAL A 235 -2.47 -10.60 -25.67
CA VAL A 235 -2.44 -10.28 -27.10
C VAL A 235 -1.65 -9.00 -27.36
N TYR A 236 -1.87 -7.94 -26.55
CA TYR A 236 -1.12 -6.69 -26.66
C TYR A 236 0.38 -6.89 -26.42
N LEU A 237 0.75 -7.72 -25.47
CA LEU A 237 2.14 -8.08 -25.18
C LEU A 237 2.78 -9.00 -26.23
N GLY A 238 1.99 -9.52 -27.20
CA GLY A 238 2.43 -10.48 -28.21
C GLY A 238 2.62 -11.91 -27.67
N TRP A 239 2.01 -12.24 -26.53
CA TRP A 239 2.12 -13.57 -25.90
C TRP A 239 1.05 -14.54 -26.37
N GLU A 240 -0.07 -14.04 -26.89
CA GLU A 240 -1.18 -14.83 -27.46
C GLU A 240 -1.67 -14.19 -28.76
N GLU A 241 -2.24 -15.02 -29.65
CA GLU A 241 -2.92 -14.55 -30.86
C GLU A 241 -4.36 -14.11 -30.54
N MET A 242 -4.88 -13.16 -31.33
CA MET A 242 -6.26 -12.72 -31.22
C MET A 242 -7.19 -13.88 -31.58
N PRO A 243 -8.16 -14.27 -30.72
CA PRO A 243 -9.12 -15.29 -31.07
C PRO A 243 -9.94 -14.85 -32.28
N PRO A 244 -10.28 -15.78 -33.22
CA PRO A 244 -11.03 -15.44 -34.41
C PRO A 244 -12.39 -14.81 -34.05
N LYS A 245 -12.71 -13.68 -34.70
CA LYS A 245 -13.98 -12.97 -34.45
C LYS A 245 -15.14 -13.94 -34.65
N ARG A 246 -15.94 -14.16 -33.62
CA ARG A 246 -17.17 -14.96 -33.75
C ARG A 246 -18.02 -14.36 -34.89
N PRO A 247 -18.50 -15.18 -35.87
CA PRO A 247 -19.32 -14.67 -36.94
C PRO A 247 -20.56 -14.00 -36.33
N ARG A 248 -20.85 -12.77 -36.78
CA ARG A 248 -22.10 -12.08 -36.39
C ARG A 248 -23.29 -12.99 -36.70
N ARG A 249 -24.02 -13.42 -35.68
CA ARG A 249 -25.32 -14.09 -35.88
C ARG A 249 -26.18 -13.16 -36.74
N LYS A 250 -26.45 -13.57 -37.99
CA LYS A 250 -27.41 -12.88 -38.84
C LYS A 250 -28.75 -12.89 -38.09
N LYS A 251 -29.29 -11.72 -37.79
CA LYS A 251 -30.65 -11.57 -37.26
C LYS A 251 -31.56 -12.25 -38.33
N LYS A 252 -32.25 -13.33 -37.95
CA LYS A 252 -33.34 -13.87 -38.77
C LYS A 252 -34.35 -12.75 -39.00
N ARG A 253 -34.63 -12.44 -40.28
CA ARG A 253 -35.75 -11.59 -40.64
C ARG A 253 -37.03 -12.27 -40.11
N PRO A 254 -37.99 -11.51 -39.53
CA PRO A 254 -39.31 -12.06 -39.26
C PRO A 254 -39.92 -12.55 -40.58
N GLN A 255 -40.43 -13.78 -40.62
CA GLN A 255 -41.26 -14.25 -41.70
C GLN A 255 -42.56 -13.44 -41.64
N GLU A 256 -42.88 -12.73 -42.72
CA GLU A 256 -44.20 -12.13 -42.92
C GLU A 256 -45.21 -13.28 -42.97
N GLY A 257 -46.14 -13.30 -42.02
CA GLY A 257 -47.21 -14.29 -41.95
C GLY A 257 -48.20 -14.04 -43.05
N GLU A 258 -48.46 -15.11 -43.80
CA GLU A 258 -49.58 -15.19 -44.74
C GLU A 258 -50.91 -14.90 -44.02
N SER A 259 -51.61 -13.89 -44.49
CA SER A 259 -53.00 -13.59 -44.12
C SER A 259 -53.93 -14.56 -44.82
N SER A 260 -54.43 -15.54 -44.13
CA SER A 260 -55.59 -16.32 -44.58
C SER A 260 -56.85 -15.59 -44.17
N GLN A 261 -57.51 -15.05 -45.20
CA GLN A 261 -58.97 -14.71 -45.16
C GLN A 261 -59.78 -15.95 -44.98
N ASN A 262 -60.60 -16.04 -43.98
CA ASN A 262 -61.83 -16.82 -44.01
C ASN A 262 -62.86 -16.17 -43.07
N LEU A 263 -63.81 -15.49 -43.68
CA LEU A 263 -65.10 -15.10 -43.07
C LEU A 263 -66.08 -16.31 -43.17
N PRO A 264 -66.82 -16.64 -42.14
CA PRO A 264 -68.07 -17.41 -42.34
C PRO A 264 -69.27 -16.46 -42.43
N GLU A 265 -70.05 -16.68 -43.48
CA GLU A 265 -71.41 -16.16 -43.63
C GLU A 265 -72.34 -16.69 -42.55
N ASN A 266 -73.30 -15.87 -42.22
CA ASN A 266 -74.47 -16.12 -41.40
C ASN A 266 -75.59 -16.90 -42.18
N PRO A 267 -76.55 -17.49 -41.43
CA PRO A 267 -77.84 -16.87 -41.32
C PRO A 267 -78.34 -16.51 -39.95
#